data_bbb2549296caa0a12b0c6d4663f1bc8c
#
_entry.id   bbb2549296caa0a12b0c6d4663f1bc8c
#
_cell.length_a   1.000
_cell.length_b   1.000
_cell.length_c   1.000
_cell.angle_alpha   90.00
_cell.angle_beta   90.00
_cell.angle_gamma   90.00
#
_symmetry.space_group_name_H-M   'P 1'
#
loop_
_entity.id
_entity.type
_entity.pdbx_description
1 polymer ?
#
loop_
_entity_poly.entity_id
_entity_poly.type
_entity_poly.pdbx_seq_one_letter_code
_entity_poly.pdbx_strand_id
1 'polypeptide(L)'
;MSNAKHRIRAINRGVTLAVAGVGLALALTGCERPPVETDQTGYRGTGMEQIINPRLDAVKAANNIVPVAAPAAPTDGPLASSVYQNIQVLKDLNVAQFTRVMVAITQWVAPPDQSCNYCHGANMASDDKYTKVVARRMLQMVRYINTDWKDHVQGVGVTCYTCHHGNAVPKNVWFTNPGESSTTGFIAGNAGQNKPSASVGLSSLPYDPFTRLLLDDKNIRVISDAALPDGNRTSIKQAEGTYALMMHFSQSLGVNCDYCHNTRSFAVWDSSTPMRTTAWYGIRMVRALNNDYLVPLTHTFPEHRLGILGDVAKVNCATCHQGVFKPLYGESMAKDYPELQGAMHPAEPAPTPATPPATDTPPTASLVAARP
;
A
#
# COMPACT_ATOMS: atom_id res chain seq x y z
N MET A 1 20.62 -73.72 -7.48
CA MET A 1 20.54 -72.38 -8.13
C MET A 1 19.10 -71.84 -8.32
N SER A 2 18.05 -72.62 -8.13
CA SER A 2 16.65 -72.20 -8.33
C SER A 2 16.13 -71.24 -7.22
N ASN A 3 16.46 -71.48 -5.92
CA ASN A 3 15.92 -70.73 -4.79
C ASN A 3 16.42 -69.26 -4.71
N ALA A 4 17.59 -68.93 -5.25
CA ALA A 4 18.13 -67.57 -5.22
C ALA A 4 17.36 -66.67 -6.20
N LYS A 5 16.98 -67.17 -7.37
CA LYS A 5 16.20 -66.39 -8.36
C LYS A 5 14.79 -66.07 -7.89
N HIS A 6 14.16 -66.94 -7.09
CA HIS A 6 12.83 -66.69 -6.53
C HIS A 6 12.87 -65.65 -5.42
N ARG A 7 13.90 -65.64 -4.57
CA ARG A 7 14.08 -64.60 -3.51
C ARG A 7 14.36 -63.23 -4.13
N ILE A 8 15.21 -63.11 -5.14
CA ILE A 8 15.50 -61.86 -5.82
C ILE A 8 14.23 -61.29 -6.50
N ARG A 9 13.41 -62.09 -7.13
CA ARG A 9 12.14 -61.64 -7.74
C ARG A 9 11.10 -61.18 -6.70
N ALA A 10 11.05 -61.81 -5.54
CA ALA A 10 10.16 -61.43 -4.45
C ALA A 10 10.60 -60.08 -3.83
N ILE A 11 11.90 -59.88 -3.64
CA ILE A 11 12.46 -58.61 -3.12
C ILE A 11 12.23 -57.48 -4.11
N ASN A 12 12.48 -57.67 -5.40
CA ASN A 12 12.23 -56.64 -6.42
C ASN A 12 10.74 -56.28 -6.52
N ARG A 13 9.82 -57.26 -6.43
CA ARG A 13 8.38 -56.97 -6.41
C ARG A 13 7.98 -56.17 -5.14
N GLY A 14 8.53 -56.50 -3.99
CA GLY A 14 8.29 -55.77 -2.76
C GLY A 14 8.79 -54.33 -2.81
N VAL A 15 10.00 -54.11 -3.35
CA VAL A 15 10.56 -52.75 -3.55
C VAL A 15 9.74 -51.98 -4.58
N THR A 16 9.32 -52.58 -5.69
CA THR A 16 8.50 -51.89 -6.71
C THR A 16 7.14 -51.50 -6.14
N LEU A 17 6.49 -52.35 -5.36
CA LEU A 17 5.22 -52.05 -4.71
C LEU A 17 5.37 -50.95 -3.63
N ALA A 18 6.46 -50.98 -2.88
CA ALA A 18 6.73 -49.94 -1.90
C ALA A 18 6.99 -48.58 -2.55
N VAL A 19 7.79 -48.53 -3.62
CA VAL A 19 8.04 -47.29 -4.38
C VAL A 19 6.76 -46.80 -5.05
N ALA A 20 5.94 -47.68 -5.63
CA ALA A 20 4.65 -47.31 -6.19
C ALA A 20 3.68 -46.81 -5.11
N GLY A 21 3.66 -47.41 -3.93
CA GLY A 21 2.87 -46.96 -2.79
C GLY A 21 3.27 -45.58 -2.27
N VAL A 22 4.59 -45.33 -2.13
CA VAL A 22 5.10 -43.99 -1.76
C VAL A 22 4.82 -42.96 -2.84
N GLY A 23 4.98 -43.30 -4.12
CA GLY A 23 4.65 -42.42 -5.23
C GLY A 23 3.16 -42.07 -5.27
N LEU A 24 2.28 -43.04 -5.00
CA LEU A 24 0.83 -42.78 -4.92
C LEU A 24 0.45 -41.96 -3.68
N ALA A 25 1.09 -42.21 -2.54
CA ALA A 25 0.88 -41.41 -1.35
C ALA A 25 1.33 -39.94 -1.54
N LEU A 26 2.48 -39.72 -2.19
CA LEU A 26 2.96 -38.39 -2.56
C LEU A 26 2.06 -37.71 -3.61
N ALA A 27 1.46 -38.48 -4.53
CA ALA A 27 0.49 -37.95 -5.49
C ALA A 27 -0.86 -37.61 -4.84
N LEU A 28 -1.25 -38.29 -3.78
CA LEU A 28 -2.45 -38.02 -3.01
C LEU A 28 -2.27 -36.83 -2.03
N THR A 29 -1.03 -36.49 -1.66
CA THR A 29 -0.71 -35.24 -0.96
C THR A 29 -0.57 -34.06 -1.93
N GLY A 30 -1.16 -34.18 -3.12
CA GLY A 30 -1.29 -33.08 -4.07
C GLY A 30 -1.82 -31.84 -3.36
N CYS A 31 -1.30 -30.68 -3.72
CA CYS A 31 -1.60 -29.38 -3.14
C CYS A 31 -3.02 -29.32 -2.60
N GLU A 32 -3.19 -29.50 -1.29
CA GLU A 32 -4.44 -29.18 -0.61
C GLU A 32 -4.73 -27.72 -0.88
N ARG A 33 -5.52 -27.44 -1.89
CA ARG A 33 -6.13 -26.12 -2.00
C ARG A 33 -7.09 -26.00 -0.83
N PRO A 34 -6.90 -25.04 0.07
CA PRO A 34 -7.93 -24.78 1.06
C PRO A 34 -9.20 -24.45 0.29
N PRO A 35 -10.37 -24.88 0.77
CA PRO A 35 -11.62 -24.44 0.19
C PRO A 35 -11.59 -22.89 0.19
N VAL A 36 -11.84 -22.30 -0.97
CA VAL A 36 -12.00 -20.86 -1.08
C VAL A 36 -13.35 -20.48 -0.50
N GLU A 37 -13.39 -19.35 0.18
CA GLU A 37 -14.62 -18.70 0.60
C GLU A 37 -14.99 -17.67 -0.46
N THR A 38 -16.28 -17.51 -0.70
CA THR A 38 -16.80 -16.59 -1.72
C THR A 38 -17.88 -15.73 -1.11
N ASP A 39 -17.66 -14.42 -1.09
CA ASP A 39 -18.63 -13.42 -0.69
C ASP A 39 -19.17 -12.67 -1.90
N GLN A 40 -20.48 -12.60 -2.05
CA GLN A 40 -21.08 -11.80 -3.10
C GLN A 40 -21.11 -10.32 -2.69
N THR A 41 -20.35 -9.49 -3.41
CA THR A 41 -20.18 -8.05 -3.12
C THR A 41 -21.10 -7.14 -3.93
N GLY A 42 -21.83 -7.69 -4.92
CA GLY A 42 -22.76 -6.98 -5.78
C GLY A 42 -24.06 -7.73 -6.03
N TYR A 43 -24.83 -7.28 -7.00
CA TYR A 43 -26.06 -7.94 -7.39
C TYR A 43 -25.79 -9.33 -7.95
N ARG A 44 -26.62 -10.29 -7.63
CA ARG A 44 -26.52 -11.66 -8.15
C ARG A 44 -26.43 -11.68 -9.68
N GLY A 45 -25.50 -12.47 -10.20
CA GLY A 45 -25.28 -12.59 -11.64
C GLY A 45 -24.49 -11.43 -12.29
N THR A 46 -23.96 -10.50 -11.52
CA THR A 46 -23.10 -9.42 -12.02
C THR A 46 -21.62 -9.79 -12.05
N GLY A 47 -21.24 -10.95 -11.51
CA GLY A 47 -19.84 -11.38 -11.39
C GLY A 47 -19.05 -10.54 -10.36
N MET A 48 -19.73 -9.99 -9.37
CA MET A 48 -19.11 -9.19 -8.30
C MET A 48 -19.00 -10.06 -7.05
N GLU A 49 -17.97 -10.87 -7.01
CA GLU A 49 -17.71 -11.84 -5.95
C GLU A 49 -16.29 -11.68 -5.43
N GLN A 50 -16.14 -11.57 -4.12
CA GLN A 50 -14.84 -11.58 -3.44
C GLN A 50 -14.47 -13.03 -3.13
N ILE A 51 -13.37 -13.50 -3.70
CA ILE A 51 -12.83 -14.85 -3.46
C ILE A 51 -11.71 -14.74 -2.43
N ILE A 52 -11.85 -15.46 -1.33
CA ILE A 52 -10.93 -15.40 -0.19
C ILE A 52 -10.23 -16.75 -0.04
N ASN A 53 -8.92 -16.70 0.20
CA ASN A 53 -8.16 -17.85 0.66
C ASN A 53 -8.00 -17.77 2.18
N PRO A 54 -8.66 -18.62 2.98
CA PRO A 54 -8.65 -18.52 4.45
C PRO A 54 -7.26 -18.60 5.07
N ARG A 55 -6.33 -19.35 4.45
CA ARG A 55 -4.94 -19.44 4.94
C ARG A 55 -4.20 -18.11 4.80
N LEU A 56 -4.37 -17.42 3.68
CA LEU A 56 -3.77 -16.11 3.45
C LEU A 56 -4.42 -15.06 4.33
N ASP A 57 -5.70 -15.18 4.58
CA ASP A 57 -6.42 -14.24 5.44
C ASP A 57 -5.95 -14.32 6.90
N ALA A 58 -5.72 -15.52 7.41
CA ALA A 58 -5.12 -15.71 8.74
C ALA A 58 -3.74 -15.04 8.87
N VAL A 59 -2.90 -15.12 7.83
CA VAL A 59 -1.59 -14.45 7.81
C VAL A 59 -1.75 -12.93 7.76
N LYS A 60 -2.70 -12.42 6.99
CA LYS A 60 -3.01 -10.99 6.92
C LYS A 60 -3.50 -10.48 8.28
N ALA A 61 -4.41 -11.21 8.93
CA ALA A 61 -4.92 -10.87 10.26
C ALA A 61 -3.78 -10.75 11.28
N ALA A 62 -2.85 -11.71 11.30
CA ALA A 62 -1.68 -11.68 12.19
C ALA A 62 -0.76 -10.47 11.94
N ASN A 63 -0.65 -10.01 10.70
CA ASN A 63 0.16 -8.85 10.34
C ASN A 63 -0.53 -7.49 10.60
N ASN A 64 -1.84 -7.48 10.86
CA ASN A 64 -2.64 -6.26 11.00
C ASN A 64 -3.22 -6.10 12.42
N ILE A 65 -2.53 -6.62 13.44
CA ILE A 65 -2.92 -6.46 14.84
C ILE A 65 -2.72 -5.00 15.26
N VAL A 66 -3.77 -4.42 15.83
CA VAL A 66 -3.72 -3.05 16.35
C VAL A 66 -3.12 -3.05 17.77
N PRO A 67 -2.10 -2.24 18.05
CA PRO A 67 -1.58 -2.09 19.40
C PRO A 67 -2.61 -1.42 20.31
N VAL A 68 -2.60 -1.79 21.58
CA VAL A 68 -3.49 -1.17 22.59
C VAL A 68 -3.14 0.31 22.71
N ALA A 69 -4.16 1.16 22.63
CA ALA A 69 -3.97 2.61 22.78
C ALA A 69 -3.56 2.96 24.20
N ALA A 70 -2.63 3.90 24.34
CA ALA A 70 -2.32 4.49 25.63
C ALA A 70 -3.52 5.31 26.15
N PRO A 71 -3.74 5.41 27.48
CA PRO A 71 -4.80 6.24 28.04
C PRO A 71 -4.79 7.66 27.47
N ALA A 72 -5.96 8.24 27.29
CA ALA A 72 -6.08 9.61 26.80
C ALA A 72 -5.36 10.59 27.75
N ALA A 73 -4.69 11.57 27.17
CA ALA A 73 -4.02 12.61 27.96
C ALA A 73 -5.05 13.67 28.39
N PRO A 74 -4.84 14.32 29.55
CA PRO A 74 -5.60 15.51 29.95
C PRO A 74 -5.53 16.58 28.88
N THR A 75 -6.61 17.33 28.70
CA THR A 75 -6.69 18.43 27.73
C THR A 75 -6.30 19.79 28.30
N ASP A 76 -6.14 19.89 29.61
CA ASP A 76 -5.69 21.06 30.36
C ASP A 76 -4.17 21.04 30.59
N GLY A 77 -3.61 22.18 30.88
CA GLY A 77 -2.17 22.36 31.17
C GLY A 77 -1.45 23.25 30.17
N PRO A 78 -0.17 23.56 30.44
CA PRO A 78 0.62 24.45 29.60
C PRO A 78 0.88 23.83 28.20
N LEU A 79 0.94 24.69 27.19
CA LEU A 79 1.33 24.26 25.85
C LEU A 79 2.75 23.71 25.84
N ALA A 80 2.96 22.63 25.09
CA ALA A 80 4.28 22.01 24.92
C ALA A 80 5.30 23.03 24.35
N SER A 81 4.87 23.93 23.48
CA SER A 81 5.70 24.98 22.89
C SER A 81 6.14 26.09 23.88
N SER A 82 5.47 26.21 25.03
CA SER A 82 5.88 27.12 26.09
C SER A 82 6.87 26.49 27.08
N VAL A 83 6.95 25.19 27.15
CA VAL A 83 7.78 24.42 28.07
C VAL A 83 9.02 23.85 27.39
N TYR A 84 8.86 23.31 26.18
CA TYR A 84 9.91 22.67 25.42
C TYR A 84 10.38 23.55 24.25
N GLN A 85 11.66 23.43 23.94
CA GLN A 85 12.26 24.17 22.83
C GLN A 85 12.09 23.41 21.53
N ASN A 86 12.05 24.15 20.40
CA ASN A 86 12.05 23.63 19.03
C ASN A 86 10.85 22.74 18.70
N ILE A 87 9.68 23.02 19.29
CA ILE A 87 8.41 22.41 18.90
C ILE A 87 7.89 23.12 17.65
N GLN A 88 7.83 22.43 16.51
CA GLN A 88 7.43 23.03 15.23
C GLN A 88 6.03 22.60 14.76
N VAL A 89 5.71 21.31 14.82
CA VAL A 89 4.48 20.75 14.25
C VAL A 89 3.35 20.65 15.28
N LEU A 90 3.66 20.26 16.52
CA LEU A 90 2.68 19.95 17.58
C LEU A 90 2.55 21.11 18.59
N LYS A 91 2.52 22.35 18.09
CA LYS A 91 2.44 23.58 18.93
C LYS A 91 1.11 23.74 19.65
N ASP A 92 0.08 23.11 19.09
CA ASP A 92 -1.30 23.10 19.56
C ASP A 92 -1.54 22.16 20.74
N LEU A 93 -0.59 21.28 21.06
CA LEU A 93 -0.72 20.29 22.13
C LEU A 93 -0.21 20.85 23.47
N ASN A 94 -0.87 20.44 24.56
CA ASN A 94 -0.31 20.61 25.88
C ASN A 94 0.81 19.59 26.15
N VAL A 95 1.53 19.74 27.27
CA VAL A 95 2.67 18.87 27.63
C VAL A 95 2.28 17.40 27.74
N ALA A 96 1.13 17.08 28.31
CA ALA A 96 0.68 15.71 28.50
C ALA A 96 0.33 15.05 27.16
N GLN A 97 -0.41 15.74 26.30
CA GLN A 97 -0.75 15.28 24.95
C GLN A 97 0.50 15.11 24.09
N PHE A 98 1.41 16.07 24.12
CA PHE A 98 2.69 16.00 23.41
C PHE A 98 3.52 14.80 23.85
N THR A 99 3.67 14.59 25.15
CA THR A 99 4.43 13.45 25.70
C THR A 99 3.80 12.12 25.30
N ARG A 100 2.46 12.01 25.36
CA ARG A 100 1.72 10.83 24.92
C ARG A 100 2.01 10.49 23.45
N VAL A 101 1.98 11.50 22.57
CA VAL A 101 2.29 11.31 21.14
C VAL A 101 3.74 10.89 20.94
N MET A 102 4.70 11.47 21.66
CA MET A 102 6.12 11.09 21.56
C MET A 102 6.35 9.63 21.97
N VAL A 103 5.71 9.18 23.05
CA VAL A 103 5.76 7.76 23.49
C VAL A 103 5.14 6.87 22.43
N ALA A 104 3.98 7.21 21.90
CA ALA A 104 3.30 6.43 20.87
C ALA A 104 4.17 6.32 19.59
N ILE A 105 4.72 7.42 19.09
CA ILE A 105 5.62 7.41 17.92
C ILE A 105 6.83 6.52 18.17
N THR A 106 7.42 6.58 19.38
CA THR A 106 8.56 5.74 19.75
C THR A 106 8.20 4.25 19.62
N GLN A 107 7.04 3.84 20.12
CA GLN A 107 6.58 2.44 20.02
C GLN A 107 6.23 2.03 18.57
N TRP A 108 5.74 2.95 17.76
CA TRP A 108 5.26 2.65 16.41
C TRP A 108 6.34 2.69 15.33
N VAL A 109 7.45 3.37 15.59
CA VAL A 109 8.46 3.68 14.56
C VAL A 109 9.88 3.36 15.00
N ALA A 110 10.26 3.69 16.24
CA ALA A 110 11.66 3.57 16.64
C ALA A 110 12.07 2.11 16.86
N PRO A 111 13.30 1.71 16.48
CA PRO A 111 13.84 0.43 16.89
C PRO A 111 13.85 0.30 18.41
N PRO A 112 13.44 -0.85 18.99
CA PRO A 112 13.31 -1.01 20.43
C PRO A 112 14.60 -0.76 21.22
N ASP A 113 15.75 -1.08 20.64
CA ASP A 113 17.09 -0.87 21.22
C ASP A 113 17.52 0.60 21.26
N GLN A 114 16.94 1.45 20.39
CA GLN A 114 17.26 2.87 20.31
C GLN A 114 16.22 3.76 20.99
N SER A 115 14.96 3.33 21.01
CA SER A 115 13.88 4.06 21.67
C SER A 115 13.87 5.55 21.29
N CYS A 116 13.76 6.47 22.27
CA CYS A 116 13.79 7.92 22.06
C CYS A 116 15.08 8.40 21.37
N ASN A 117 16.20 7.70 21.60
CA ASN A 117 17.48 8.03 21.02
C ASN A 117 17.53 7.82 19.49
N TYR A 118 16.56 7.16 18.91
CA TYR A 118 16.45 7.04 17.44
C TYR A 118 16.29 8.42 16.78
N CYS A 119 15.49 9.30 17.39
CA CYS A 119 15.22 10.64 16.87
C CYS A 119 15.90 11.76 17.65
N HIS A 120 16.21 11.55 18.93
CA HIS A 120 16.78 12.58 19.79
C HIS A 120 18.23 12.27 20.18
N GLY A 121 19.08 13.29 20.24
CA GLY A 121 20.40 13.24 20.85
C GLY A 121 20.37 13.63 22.33
N ALA A 122 21.54 13.89 22.91
CA ALA A 122 21.65 14.36 24.29
C ALA A 122 20.88 15.68 24.52
N ASN A 123 20.91 16.58 23.54
CA ASN A 123 20.03 17.76 23.51
C ASN A 123 18.74 17.40 22.74
N MET A 124 17.64 17.25 23.46
CA MET A 124 16.32 16.92 22.88
C MET A 124 15.82 17.97 21.88
N ALA A 125 16.26 19.23 22.01
CA ALA A 125 15.88 20.32 21.11
C ALA A 125 16.68 20.34 19.80
N SER A 126 17.88 19.74 19.78
CA SER A 126 18.75 19.71 18.59
C SER A 126 18.11 18.99 17.40
N ASP A 127 18.44 19.42 16.20
CA ASP A 127 18.07 18.79 14.92
C ASP A 127 19.25 18.01 14.28
N ASP A 128 20.26 17.66 15.06
CA ASP A 128 21.46 16.96 14.57
C ASP A 128 21.14 15.58 13.96
N LYS A 129 20.05 14.96 14.38
CA LYS A 129 19.60 13.68 13.84
C LYS A 129 18.61 13.87 12.70
N TYR A 130 18.97 13.40 11.52
CA TYR A 130 18.10 13.44 10.35
C TYR A 130 16.74 12.77 10.62
N THR A 131 16.71 11.72 11.44
CA THR A 131 15.48 11.00 11.82
C THR A 131 14.46 11.92 12.52
N LYS A 132 14.90 12.90 13.31
CA LYS A 132 14.01 13.90 13.90
C LYS A 132 13.43 14.85 12.86
N VAL A 133 14.23 15.28 11.90
CA VAL A 133 13.79 16.14 10.78
C VAL A 133 12.76 15.38 9.93
N VAL A 134 13.04 14.11 9.60
CA VAL A 134 12.11 13.23 8.91
C VAL A 134 10.81 13.04 9.69
N ALA A 135 10.90 12.78 11.01
CA ALA A 135 9.72 12.58 11.85
C ALA A 135 8.78 13.80 11.86
N ARG A 136 9.31 15.02 11.82
CA ARG A 136 8.48 16.24 11.66
C ARG A 136 7.70 16.23 10.34
N ARG A 137 8.37 15.88 9.25
CA ARG A 137 7.72 15.81 7.95
C ARG A 137 6.65 14.72 7.93
N MET A 138 6.90 13.59 8.59
CA MET A 138 5.91 12.51 8.73
C MET A 138 4.71 12.95 9.59
N LEU A 139 4.90 13.70 10.65
CA LEU A 139 3.81 14.28 11.45
C LEU A 139 2.94 15.23 10.62
N GLN A 140 3.56 16.10 9.82
CA GLN A 140 2.83 16.97 8.89
C GLN A 140 2.04 16.13 7.88
N MET A 141 2.65 15.09 7.31
CA MET A 141 2.00 14.19 6.36
C MET A 141 0.81 13.46 6.98
N VAL A 142 0.92 12.94 8.21
CA VAL A 142 -0.19 12.26 8.88
C VAL A 142 -1.35 13.22 9.12
N ARG A 143 -1.09 14.42 9.59
CA ARG A 143 -2.13 15.45 9.78
C ARG A 143 -2.77 15.83 8.45
N TYR A 144 -1.99 16.00 7.39
CA TYR A 144 -2.48 16.26 6.04
C TYR A 144 -3.40 15.14 5.52
N ILE A 145 -3.02 13.88 5.70
CA ILE A 145 -3.87 12.75 5.32
C ILE A 145 -5.20 12.81 6.08
N ASN A 146 -5.17 13.05 7.37
CA ASN A 146 -6.35 13.04 8.23
C ASN A 146 -7.29 14.25 8.00
N THR A 147 -6.80 15.35 7.45
CA THR A 147 -7.62 16.56 7.19
C THR A 147 -8.08 16.64 5.73
N ASP A 148 -7.18 16.45 4.78
CA ASP A 148 -7.40 16.78 3.38
C ASP A 148 -7.78 15.56 2.51
N TRP A 149 -7.54 14.33 2.99
CA TRP A 149 -7.82 13.11 2.24
C TRP A 149 -8.95 12.25 2.82
N LYS A 150 -9.94 12.89 3.42
CA LYS A 150 -11.11 12.22 4.01
C LYS A 150 -11.92 11.40 3.00
N ASP A 151 -11.89 11.76 1.73
CA ASP A 151 -12.52 11.00 0.66
C ASP A 151 -11.87 9.62 0.44
N HIS A 152 -10.62 9.45 0.89
CA HIS A 152 -9.94 8.15 0.89
C HIS A 152 -9.92 7.50 2.27
N VAL A 153 -9.42 8.19 3.30
CA VAL A 153 -9.25 7.59 4.64
C VAL A 153 -10.52 7.59 5.47
N GLN A 154 -11.53 8.34 5.06
CA GLN A 154 -12.84 8.45 5.72
C GLN A 154 -12.72 8.78 7.22
N GLY A 155 -13.61 8.23 8.05
CA GLY A 155 -13.55 8.39 9.50
C GLY A 155 -12.52 7.51 10.21
N VAL A 156 -11.86 6.61 9.50
CA VAL A 156 -10.83 5.73 10.08
C VAL A 156 -9.56 6.52 10.35
N GLY A 157 -9.14 7.37 9.41
CA GLY A 157 -7.91 8.12 9.50
C GLY A 157 -6.65 7.24 9.54
N VAL A 158 -5.49 7.86 9.77
CA VAL A 158 -4.20 7.17 9.86
C VAL A 158 -3.39 7.64 11.07
N THR A 159 -2.51 6.77 11.56
CA THR A 159 -1.45 7.10 12.51
C THR A 159 -0.10 6.68 11.92
N CYS A 160 1.00 6.93 12.62
CA CYS A 160 2.31 6.43 12.18
C CYS A 160 2.32 4.90 12.09
N TYR A 161 1.62 4.22 13.01
CA TYR A 161 1.52 2.76 13.00
C TYR A 161 0.88 2.21 11.74
N THR A 162 -0.10 2.90 11.15
CA THR A 162 -0.81 2.47 9.93
C THR A 162 0.14 2.08 8.79
N CYS A 163 1.27 2.75 8.67
CA CYS A 163 2.29 2.45 7.66
C CYS A 163 3.51 1.73 8.24
N HIS A 164 3.94 2.11 9.45
CA HIS A 164 5.20 1.65 10.03
C HIS A 164 5.12 0.28 10.74
N HIS A 165 4.00 -0.06 11.37
CA HIS A 165 3.82 -1.33 12.09
C HIS A 165 5.01 -1.68 13.00
N GLY A 166 5.54 -0.71 13.75
CA GLY A 166 6.68 -0.88 14.64
C GLY A 166 8.05 -0.91 13.94
N ASN A 167 8.14 -0.53 12.68
CA ASN A 167 9.39 -0.51 11.91
C ASN A 167 9.81 0.93 11.57
N ALA A 168 11.09 1.22 11.69
CA ALA A 168 11.63 2.53 11.31
C ALA A 168 11.46 2.86 9.82
N VAL A 169 11.48 1.84 8.99
CA VAL A 169 11.13 1.91 7.57
C VAL A 169 9.87 1.09 7.37
N PRO A 170 8.81 1.66 6.83
CA PRO A 170 7.63 0.88 6.49
C PRO A 170 7.97 -0.26 5.54
N LYS A 171 7.27 -1.37 5.67
CA LYS A 171 7.33 -2.43 4.65
C LYS A 171 6.73 -1.91 3.33
N ASN A 172 7.09 -2.56 2.23
CA ASN A 172 6.51 -2.30 0.91
C ASN A 172 6.73 -0.86 0.38
N VAL A 173 7.75 -0.14 0.85
CA VAL A 173 8.19 1.09 0.18
C VAL A 173 8.86 0.74 -1.15
N TRP A 174 8.93 1.71 -2.05
CA TRP A 174 9.58 1.52 -3.34
C TRP A 174 10.59 2.63 -3.64
N PHE A 175 11.56 2.28 -4.46
CA PHE A 175 12.54 3.18 -5.03
C PHE A 175 12.43 3.11 -6.55
N THR A 176 12.80 4.16 -7.23
CA THR A 176 12.87 4.15 -8.69
C THR A 176 13.94 3.16 -9.13
N ASN A 177 13.55 2.23 -9.98
CA ASN A 177 14.46 1.23 -10.52
C ASN A 177 14.48 1.35 -12.04
N PRO A 178 15.62 1.65 -12.66
CA PRO A 178 15.75 1.74 -14.11
C PRO A 178 15.53 0.40 -14.82
N GLY A 179 15.42 -0.69 -14.05
CA GLY A 179 15.40 -2.04 -14.57
C GLY A 179 16.79 -2.54 -14.96
N GLU A 180 16.85 -3.80 -15.35
CA GLU A 180 18.07 -4.36 -15.92
C GLU A 180 18.23 -3.84 -17.35
N SER A 181 19.47 -3.44 -17.69
CA SER A 181 19.79 -3.15 -19.08
C SER A 181 19.57 -4.41 -19.93
N SER A 182 18.87 -4.24 -21.06
CA SER A 182 18.70 -5.37 -21.98
C SER A 182 20.05 -5.81 -22.54
N THR A 183 20.42 -7.07 -22.34
CA THR A 183 21.61 -7.67 -22.94
C THR A 183 21.44 -7.92 -24.45
N THR A 184 20.22 -7.78 -24.97
CA THR A 184 19.87 -8.00 -26.39
C THR A 184 19.99 -6.73 -27.24
N GLY A 185 20.64 -5.68 -26.74
CA GLY A 185 20.90 -4.45 -27.48
C GLY A 185 19.65 -3.65 -27.83
N PHE A 186 19.67 -2.97 -28.99
CA PHE A 186 18.61 -2.06 -29.38
C PHE A 186 17.24 -2.69 -29.71
N ILE A 187 17.19 -4.04 -29.82
CA ILE A 187 15.99 -4.76 -30.28
C ILE A 187 15.01 -5.05 -29.12
N ALA A 188 15.48 -5.09 -27.88
CA ALA A 188 14.65 -5.57 -26.79
C ALA A 188 14.79 -4.78 -25.48
N GLY A 189 14.35 -3.54 -25.52
CA GLY A 189 13.98 -2.85 -24.28
C GLY A 189 12.63 -3.40 -23.81
N ASN A 190 12.63 -4.37 -22.92
CA ASN A 190 11.38 -4.96 -22.39
C ASN A 190 10.86 -4.22 -21.14
N ALA A 191 11.52 -3.16 -20.67
CA ALA A 191 11.15 -2.41 -19.48
C ALA A 191 10.81 -3.31 -18.26
N GLY A 192 11.52 -4.42 -18.12
CA GLY A 192 11.28 -5.41 -17.07
C GLY A 192 10.08 -6.34 -17.30
N GLN A 193 9.38 -6.23 -18.42
CA GLN A 193 8.32 -7.17 -18.78
C GLN A 193 8.84 -8.60 -18.90
N ASN A 194 7.95 -9.56 -18.71
CA ASN A 194 8.24 -10.99 -18.68
C ASN A 194 9.13 -11.45 -17.50
N LYS A 195 9.38 -10.55 -16.53
CA LYS A 195 10.00 -10.92 -15.25
C LYS A 195 8.94 -10.81 -14.15
N PRO A 196 8.61 -11.90 -13.45
CA PRO A 196 7.70 -11.84 -12.32
C PRO A 196 8.21 -10.86 -11.26
N SER A 197 7.35 -9.95 -10.82
CA SER A 197 7.67 -8.99 -9.77
C SER A 197 6.58 -8.97 -8.70
N ALA A 198 6.99 -8.90 -7.45
CA ALA A 198 6.07 -8.80 -6.32
C ALA A 198 5.23 -7.51 -6.37
N SER A 199 5.74 -6.44 -6.96
CA SER A 199 5.01 -5.16 -7.13
C SER A 199 3.75 -5.30 -7.98
N VAL A 200 3.70 -6.29 -8.86
CA VAL A 200 2.61 -6.54 -9.81
C VAL A 200 2.08 -7.98 -9.73
N GLY A 201 2.10 -8.55 -8.55
CA GLY A 201 1.49 -9.85 -8.32
C GLY A 201 2.21 -11.03 -8.94
N LEU A 202 3.52 -10.97 -9.09
CA LEU A 202 4.32 -11.97 -9.79
C LEU A 202 3.84 -12.23 -11.24
N SER A 203 3.15 -11.25 -11.83
CA SER A 203 2.75 -11.29 -13.24
C SER A 203 3.88 -10.81 -14.15
N SER A 204 3.73 -11.07 -15.45
CA SER A 204 4.66 -10.60 -16.49
C SER A 204 4.39 -9.16 -16.95
N LEU A 205 3.69 -8.37 -16.15
CA LEU A 205 3.43 -6.96 -16.41
C LEU A 205 4.66 -6.09 -16.08
N PRO A 206 4.70 -4.82 -16.52
CA PRO A 206 5.77 -3.92 -16.15
C PRO A 206 5.95 -3.85 -14.63
N TYR A 207 7.18 -4.08 -14.15
CA TYR A 207 7.50 -4.17 -12.72
C TYR A 207 7.41 -2.83 -11.99
N ASP A 208 7.46 -1.71 -12.69
CA ASP A 208 7.31 -0.36 -12.14
C ASP A 208 6.05 0.33 -12.67
N PRO A 209 4.89 0.09 -12.06
CA PRO A 209 3.69 0.87 -12.32
C PRO A 209 3.67 2.19 -11.56
N PHE A 210 4.64 2.43 -10.66
CA PHE A 210 4.58 3.48 -9.66
C PHE A 210 5.09 4.81 -10.18
N THR A 211 6.26 4.84 -10.84
CA THR A 211 6.86 6.09 -11.31
C THR A 211 5.87 6.88 -12.16
N ARG A 212 5.27 6.23 -13.13
CA ARG A 212 4.35 6.88 -14.05
C ARG A 212 3.03 7.36 -13.39
N LEU A 213 2.50 6.60 -12.43
CA LEU A 213 1.14 6.76 -11.93
C LEU A 213 1.07 7.25 -10.48
N LEU A 214 2.09 6.97 -9.65
CA LEU A 214 2.16 7.35 -8.24
C LEU A 214 3.24 8.39 -7.93
N LEU A 215 3.99 8.83 -8.93
CA LEU A 215 4.94 9.94 -8.85
C LEU A 215 4.61 10.97 -9.94
N ASP A 216 4.65 10.57 -11.22
CA ASP A 216 4.14 11.39 -12.32
C ASP A 216 2.61 11.45 -12.29
N ASP A 217 2.04 12.46 -12.94
CA ASP A 217 0.58 12.66 -13.03
C ASP A 217 -0.06 12.04 -14.29
N LYS A 218 0.55 10.99 -14.84
CA LYS A 218 0.03 10.37 -16.04
C LYS A 218 -1.36 9.80 -15.82
N ASN A 219 -2.20 9.95 -16.84
CA ASN A 219 -3.57 9.45 -16.78
C ASN A 219 -3.58 7.93 -16.70
N ILE A 220 -4.32 7.41 -15.72
CA ILE A 220 -4.54 5.98 -15.54
C ILE A 220 -5.57 5.43 -16.55
N ARG A 221 -6.47 6.28 -17.06
CA ARG A 221 -7.49 5.88 -18.04
C ARG A 221 -6.85 5.59 -19.38
N VAL A 222 -7.10 4.40 -19.90
CA VAL A 222 -6.55 3.92 -21.17
C VAL A 222 -7.62 3.59 -22.21
N ILE A 223 -8.89 3.77 -21.86
CA ILE A 223 -10.04 3.58 -22.74
C ILE A 223 -10.63 4.94 -23.10
N SER A 224 -10.87 5.16 -24.38
CA SER A 224 -11.58 6.34 -24.88
C SER A 224 -13.09 6.12 -24.88
N ASP A 225 -13.85 7.23 -24.78
CA ASP A 225 -15.31 7.23 -24.91
C ASP A 225 -15.74 7.32 -26.39
N ALA A 226 -14.80 7.62 -27.30
CA ALA A 226 -15.06 7.77 -28.73
C ALA A 226 -14.37 6.66 -29.53
N ALA A 227 -14.95 6.31 -30.67
CA ALA A 227 -14.35 5.38 -31.62
C ALA A 227 -13.17 6.04 -32.37
N LEU A 228 -12.30 5.21 -32.98
CA LEU A 228 -11.27 5.71 -33.89
C LEU A 228 -11.90 6.36 -35.12
N PRO A 229 -11.27 7.38 -35.73
CA PRO A 229 -9.92 7.90 -35.45
C PRO A 229 -9.81 8.87 -34.29
N ASP A 230 -10.92 9.38 -33.77
CA ASP A 230 -10.94 10.44 -32.75
C ASP A 230 -10.82 9.87 -31.32
N GLY A 231 -10.84 8.56 -31.20
CA GLY A 231 -10.86 7.85 -29.94
C GLY A 231 -9.49 7.63 -29.31
N ASN A 232 -9.32 6.45 -28.74
CA ASN A 232 -8.17 6.12 -27.93
C ASN A 232 -6.85 6.08 -28.72
N ARG A 233 -5.90 6.93 -28.32
CA ARG A 233 -4.52 6.94 -28.82
C ARG A 233 -3.52 6.31 -27.82
N THR A 234 -4.02 5.66 -26.78
CA THR A 234 -3.20 5.01 -25.78
C THR A 234 -2.54 3.77 -26.34
N SER A 235 -1.24 3.64 -26.13
CA SER A 235 -0.49 2.47 -26.57
C SER A 235 -0.76 1.26 -25.68
N ILE A 236 -0.49 0.05 -26.20
CA ILE A 236 -0.53 -1.18 -25.42
C ILE A 236 0.37 -1.09 -24.16
N LYS A 237 1.55 -0.46 -24.29
CA LYS A 237 2.46 -0.25 -23.15
C LYS A 237 1.86 0.62 -22.05
N GLN A 238 1.04 1.59 -22.40
CA GLN A 238 0.32 2.38 -21.42
C GLN A 238 -0.78 1.57 -20.73
N ALA A 239 -1.49 0.75 -21.48
CA ALA A 239 -2.50 -0.17 -20.94
C ALA A 239 -1.88 -1.22 -20.00
N GLU A 240 -0.74 -1.79 -20.38
CA GLU A 240 0.03 -2.70 -19.52
C GLU A 240 0.45 -2.03 -18.20
N GLY A 241 0.92 -0.78 -18.24
CA GLY A 241 1.28 -0.01 -17.05
C GLY A 241 0.09 0.24 -16.12
N THR A 242 -1.08 0.58 -16.69
CA THR A 242 -2.31 0.73 -15.91
C THR A 242 -2.74 -0.62 -15.31
N TYR A 243 -2.68 -1.71 -16.09
CA TYR A 243 -3.02 -3.04 -15.60
C TYR A 243 -2.05 -3.50 -14.50
N ALA A 244 -0.77 -3.19 -14.63
CA ALA A 244 0.22 -3.45 -13.58
C ALA A 244 -0.15 -2.78 -12.25
N LEU A 245 -0.61 -1.53 -12.28
CA LEU A 245 -1.11 -0.85 -11.09
C LEU A 245 -2.38 -1.50 -10.54
N MET A 246 -3.30 -1.98 -11.39
CA MET A 246 -4.49 -2.71 -10.94
C MET A 246 -4.12 -4.03 -10.25
N MET A 247 -3.12 -4.76 -10.76
CA MET A 247 -2.59 -5.95 -10.10
C MET A 247 -1.96 -5.61 -8.75
N HIS A 248 -1.21 -4.50 -8.68
CA HIS A 248 -0.69 -4.00 -7.42
C HIS A 248 -1.81 -3.68 -6.42
N PHE A 249 -2.91 -3.06 -6.86
CA PHE A 249 -4.06 -2.80 -5.99
C PHE A 249 -4.66 -4.09 -5.44
N SER A 250 -4.95 -5.04 -6.32
CA SER A 250 -5.52 -6.33 -5.93
C SER A 250 -4.70 -6.98 -4.82
N GLN A 251 -3.38 -7.00 -4.94
CA GLN A 251 -2.50 -7.55 -3.92
C GLN A 251 -2.41 -6.70 -2.65
N SER A 252 -2.27 -5.38 -2.83
CA SER A 252 -2.11 -4.45 -1.71
C SER A 252 -3.32 -4.41 -0.80
N LEU A 253 -4.52 -4.56 -1.37
CA LEU A 253 -5.78 -4.55 -0.66
C LEU A 253 -6.28 -5.97 -0.34
N GLY A 254 -5.67 -7.00 -0.93
CA GLY A 254 -6.13 -8.38 -0.77
C GLY A 254 -7.52 -8.64 -1.34
N VAL A 255 -7.88 -7.95 -2.43
CA VAL A 255 -9.19 -8.00 -3.06
C VAL A 255 -9.11 -8.43 -4.52
N ASN A 256 -10.22 -8.92 -5.07
CA ASN A 256 -10.33 -9.20 -6.49
C ASN A 256 -10.68 -7.93 -7.30
N CYS A 257 -10.61 -8.02 -8.62
CA CYS A 257 -10.93 -6.90 -9.52
C CYS A 257 -12.37 -6.39 -9.34
N ASP A 258 -13.29 -7.28 -9.01
CA ASP A 258 -14.72 -6.99 -8.84
C ASP A 258 -15.07 -6.27 -7.53
N TYR A 259 -14.11 -6.13 -6.62
CA TYR A 259 -14.24 -5.23 -5.48
C TYR A 259 -14.46 -3.77 -5.90
N CYS A 260 -13.82 -3.36 -7.01
CA CYS A 260 -13.91 -2.01 -7.56
C CYS A 260 -14.66 -1.95 -8.89
N HIS A 261 -14.57 -2.98 -9.73
CA HIS A 261 -15.09 -2.99 -11.08
C HIS A 261 -16.25 -3.97 -11.24
N ASN A 262 -17.19 -3.62 -12.12
CA ASN A 262 -18.11 -4.61 -12.64
C ASN A 262 -17.40 -5.41 -13.74
N THR A 263 -17.24 -6.73 -13.55
CA THR A 263 -16.50 -7.58 -14.47
C THR A 263 -17.11 -7.69 -15.86
N ARG A 264 -18.38 -7.34 -16.04
CA ARG A 264 -19.04 -7.27 -17.35
C ARG A 264 -18.80 -5.96 -18.08
N SER A 265 -18.37 -4.91 -17.37
CA SER A 265 -18.18 -3.56 -17.93
C SER A 265 -17.10 -2.78 -17.17
N PHE A 266 -15.87 -3.26 -17.21
CA PHE A 266 -14.73 -2.69 -16.46
C PHE A 266 -14.52 -1.19 -16.64
N ALA A 267 -14.82 -0.65 -17.82
CA ALA A 267 -14.63 0.76 -18.13
C ALA A 267 -15.70 1.67 -17.52
N VAL A 268 -16.90 1.15 -17.26
CA VAL A 268 -18.08 1.95 -16.92
C VAL A 268 -18.07 2.29 -15.45
N TRP A 269 -18.11 3.58 -15.13
CA TRP A 269 -18.13 4.07 -13.75
C TRP A 269 -19.45 3.79 -13.05
N ASP A 270 -20.57 4.03 -13.72
CA ASP A 270 -21.91 3.88 -13.14
C ASP A 270 -22.25 2.44 -12.74
N SER A 271 -21.55 1.47 -13.36
CA SER A 271 -21.68 0.06 -13.02
C SER A 271 -20.67 -0.42 -11.97
N SER A 272 -19.77 0.45 -11.53
CA SER A 272 -18.71 0.13 -10.56
C SER A 272 -19.18 0.31 -9.14
N THR A 273 -18.50 -0.32 -8.19
CA THR A 273 -18.74 -0.08 -6.77
C THR A 273 -18.20 1.28 -6.34
N PRO A 274 -18.67 1.87 -5.22
CA PRO A 274 -18.09 3.09 -4.65
C PRO A 274 -16.61 2.99 -4.33
N MET A 275 -16.10 1.77 -4.14
CA MET A 275 -14.68 1.52 -3.84
C MET A 275 -13.76 1.97 -4.98
N ARG A 276 -14.24 1.98 -6.22
CA ARG A 276 -13.50 2.53 -7.36
C ARG A 276 -13.19 4.02 -7.20
N THR A 277 -14.16 4.79 -6.72
CA THR A 277 -13.98 6.22 -6.42
C THR A 277 -13.00 6.42 -5.25
N THR A 278 -13.15 5.63 -4.18
CA THR A 278 -12.20 5.67 -3.06
C THR A 278 -10.77 5.38 -3.51
N ALA A 279 -10.58 4.39 -4.39
CA ALA A 279 -9.26 4.07 -4.95
C ALA A 279 -8.70 5.20 -5.84
N TRP A 280 -9.55 5.90 -6.59
CA TRP A 280 -9.16 7.05 -7.39
C TRP A 280 -8.61 8.20 -6.53
N TYR A 281 -9.24 8.50 -5.38
CA TYR A 281 -8.69 9.43 -4.39
C TYR A 281 -7.38 8.91 -3.79
N GLY A 282 -7.28 7.59 -3.55
CA GLY A 282 -6.05 6.97 -3.03
C GLY A 282 -4.84 7.14 -3.97
N ILE A 283 -5.01 7.02 -5.28
CA ILE A 283 -3.95 7.29 -6.26
C ILE A 283 -3.42 8.71 -6.13
N ARG A 284 -4.33 9.68 -6.05
CA ARG A 284 -4.00 11.10 -5.93
C ARG A 284 -3.34 11.42 -4.60
N MET A 285 -3.85 10.85 -3.52
CA MET A 285 -3.24 10.97 -2.20
C MET A 285 -1.81 10.45 -2.22
N VAL A 286 -1.57 9.22 -2.68
CA VAL A 286 -0.22 8.63 -2.71
C VAL A 286 0.73 9.48 -3.56
N ARG A 287 0.26 10.01 -4.70
CA ARG A 287 1.03 10.93 -5.53
C ARG A 287 1.43 12.20 -4.77
N ALA A 288 0.49 12.83 -4.08
CA ALA A 288 0.77 13.99 -3.23
C ALA A 288 1.75 13.66 -2.09
N LEU A 289 1.57 12.52 -1.42
CA LEU A 289 2.49 12.10 -0.36
C LEU A 289 3.91 11.92 -0.88
N ASN A 290 4.07 11.28 -2.03
CA ASN A 290 5.38 11.07 -2.64
C ASN A 290 6.04 12.39 -3.04
N ASN A 291 5.31 13.27 -3.76
CA ASN A 291 5.88 14.49 -4.30
C ASN A 291 6.09 15.59 -3.25
N ASP A 292 5.13 15.77 -2.35
CA ASP A 292 5.12 16.92 -1.45
C ASP A 292 5.81 16.62 -0.12
N TYR A 293 5.85 15.35 0.30
CA TYR A 293 6.38 14.98 1.63
C TYR A 293 7.66 14.14 1.57
N LEU A 294 7.75 13.17 0.65
CA LEU A 294 8.86 12.21 0.64
C LEU A 294 10.01 12.64 -0.26
N VAL A 295 9.75 13.00 -1.51
CA VAL A 295 10.79 13.43 -2.46
C VAL A 295 11.59 14.63 -1.93
N PRO A 296 11.01 15.66 -1.29
CA PRO A 296 11.77 16.76 -0.71
C PRO A 296 12.76 16.36 0.38
N LEU A 297 12.58 15.19 0.98
CA LEU A 297 13.49 14.67 2.01
C LEU A 297 14.76 14.00 1.44
N THR A 298 14.92 13.89 0.13
CA THR A 298 16.05 13.21 -0.50
C THR A 298 17.40 13.68 0.06
N HIS A 299 17.58 14.99 0.23
CA HIS A 299 18.81 15.56 0.78
C HIS A 299 18.95 15.47 2.30
N THR A 300 17.89 15.04 2.98
CA THR A 300 17.89 14.85 4.45
C THR A 300 18.40 13.45 4.82
N PHE A 301 18.16 12.47 3.96
CA PHE A 301 18.57 11.10 4.22
C PHE A 301 20.06 10.87 3.94
N PRO A 302 20.76 10.09 4.77
CA PRO A 302 22.10 9.62 4.46
C PRO A 302 22.07 8.65 3.27
N GLU A 303 23.18 8.58 2.55
CA GLU A 303 23.30 7.82 1.30
C GLU A 303 22.83 6.35 1.41
N HIS A 304 23.15 5.68 2.52
CA HIS A 304 22.75 4.29 2.76
C HIS A 304 21.23 4.07 2.92
N ARG A 305 20.44 5.14 2.96
CA ARG A 305 18.98 5.11 3.04
C ARG A 305 18.30 5.45 1.71
N LEU A 306 19.08 5.81 0.71
CA LEU A 306 18.59 6.14 -0.62
C LEU A 306 18.59 4.89 -1.52
N GLY A 307 17.79 4.93 -2.55
CA GLY A 307 17.75 3.93 -3.61
C GLY A 307 18.98 4.00 -4.50
N ILE A 308 19.09 3.05 -5.42
CA ILE A 308 20.21 2.92 -6.34
C ILE A 308 20.42 4.15 -7.23
N LEU A 309 19.38 4.92 -7.47
CA LEU A 309 19.44 6.18 -8.21
C LEU A 309 19.57 7.42 -7.30
N GLY A 310 19.82 7.23 -6.02
CA GLY A 310 19.92 8.31 -5.04
C GLY A 310 18.55 8.90 -4.63
N ASP A 311 17.48 8.22 -4.92
CA ASP A 311 16.12 8.64 -4.58
C ASP A 311 15.67 8.13 -3.21
N VAL A 312 14.77 8.88 -2.56
CA VAL A 312 14.19 8.52 -1.29
C VAL A 312 13.17 7.37 -1.44
N ALA A 313 12.98 6.60 -0.37
CA ALA A 313 11.90 5.64 -0.27
C ALA A 313 10.53 6.33 -0.44
N LYS A 314 9.69 5.79 -1.31
CA LYS A 314 8.36 6.29 -1.64
C LYS A 314 7.29 5.30 -1.21
N VAL A 315 6.08 5.79 -0.95
CA VAL A 315 4.94 4.95 -0.56
C VAL A 315 4.13 4.51 -1.77
N ASN A 316 3.49 3.36 -1.64
CA ASN A 316 2.48 2.82 -2.53
C ASN A 316 1.29 2.28 -1.72
N CYS A 317 0.32 1.66 -2.36
CA CYS A 317 -0.88 1.16 -1.68
C CYS A 317 -0.55 0.12 -0.61
N ALA A 318 0.39 -0.78 -0.89
CA ALA A 318 0.79 -1.84 0.05
C ALA A 318 1.50 -1.29 1.30
N THR A 319 2.05 -0.08 1.27
CA THR A 319 2.74 0.53 2.41
C THR A 319 1.78 0.70 3.61
N CYS A 320 0.53 1.09 3.35
CA CYS A 320 -0.49 1.28 4.38
C CYS A 320 -1.47 0.09 4.45
N HIS A 321 -1.89 -0.47 3.30
CA HIS A 321 -2.92 -1.52 3.26
C HIS A 321 -2.40 -2.90 3.66
N GLN A 322 -1.17 -3.24 3.36
CA GLN A 322 -0.51 -4.49 3.78
C GLN A 322 -1.34 -5.77 3.56
N GLY A 323 -2.03 -5.84 2.43
CA GLY A 323 -2.83 -6.99 2.01
C GLY A 323 -4.28 -7.01 2.50
N VAL A 324 -4.76 -5.92 3.08
CA VAL A 324 -6.16 -5.79 3.54
C VAL A 324 -6.86 -4.56 2.95
N PHE A 325 -8.15 -4.69 2.65
CA PHE A 325 -8.92 -3.68 1.93
C PHE A 325 -9.02 -2.33 2.66
N LYS A 326 -8.96 -2.34 3.98
CA LYS A 326 -8.78 -1.17 4.84
C LYS A 326 -7.58 -1.42 5.73
N PRO A 327 -6.63 -0.47 5.85
CA PRO A 327 -5.52 -0.63 6.78
C PRO A 327 -6.03 -1.03 8.16
N LEU A 328 -5.35 -2.00 8.80
CA LEU A 328 -5.72 -2.54 10.11
C LEU A 328 -7.20 -3.03 10.18
N TYR A 329 -7.72 -3.57 9.09
CA TYR A 329 -9.13 -3.97 8.93
C TYR A 329 -10.16 -2.86 9.22
N GLY A 330 -9.73 -1.59 9.12
CA GLY A 330 -10.58 -0.42 9.36
C GLY A 330 -10.68 -0.02 10.82
N GLU A 331 -9.87 -0.59 11.71
CA GLU A 331 -9.76 -0.11 13.09
C GLU A 331 -9.17 1.29 13.13
N SER A 332 -9.90 2.22 13.71
CA SER A 332 -9.52 3.62 13.76
C SER A 332 -8.61 3.91 14.95
N MET A 333 -7.30 3.78 14.79
CA MET A 333 -6.35 4.28 15.79
C MET A 333 -6.38 5.81 15.92
N ALA A 334 -6.77 6.51 14.85
CA ALA A 334 -6.79 7.98 14.84
C ALA A 334 -7.83 8.57 15.80
N LYS A 335 -8.92 7.84 16.11
CA LYS A 335 -9.91 8.24 17.14
C LYS A 335 -9.31 8.29 18.55
N ASP A 336 -8.34 7.40 18.82
CA ASP A 336 -7.67 7.31 20.12
C ASP A 336 -6.50 8.30 20.24
N TYR A 337 -6.09 8.89 19.12
CA TYR A 337 -5.01 9.88 19.04
C TYR A 337 -5.46 11.13 18.28
N PRO A 338 -6.44 11.89 18.82
CA PRO A 338 -6.95 13.09 18.17
C PRO A 338 -5.86 14.16 17.94
N GLU A 339 -4.77 14.09 18.65
CA GLU A 339 -3.58 14.93 18.47
C GLU A 339 -2.98 14.84 17.05
N LEU A 340 -3.22 13.72 16.34
CA LEU A 340 -2.78 13.50 14.98
C LEU A 340 -3.81 13.94 13.93
N GLN A 341 -4.93 14.51 14.36
CA GLN A 341 -5.98 15.04 13.48
C GLN A 341 -6.01 16.59 13.45
N GLY A 342 -5.16 17.25 14.22
CA GLY A 342 -5.09 18.70 14.27
C GLY A 342 -4.71 19.31 12.93
N ALA A 343 -5.21 20.50 12.64
CA ALA A 343 -4.85 21.26 11.45
C ALA A 343 -3.33 21.44 11.35
N MET A 344 -2.81 21.37 10.14
CA MET A 344 -1.45 21.85 9.91
C MET A 344 -1.43 23.36 10.14
N HIS A 345 -0.58 23.84 11.02
CA HIS A 345 -0.27 25.26 11.02
C HIS A 345 0.47 25.57 9.72
N PRO A 346 -0.02 26.52 8.89
CA PRO A 346 0.63 26.84 7.64
C PRO A 346 2.00 27.47 7.92
N ALA A 347 3.04 26.66 7.91
CA ALA A 347 4.41 27.14 7.85
C ALA A 347 4.93 27.17 6.39
N GLU A 348 4.15 26.66 5.46
CA GLU A 348 4.36 26.76 4.01
C GLU A 348 2.99 26.70 3.32
N PRO A 349 2.72 27.57 2.34
CA PRO A 349 1.49 27.45 1.57
C PRO A 349 1.45 26.02 0.99
N ALA A 350 0.36 25.33 1.31
CA ALA A 350 0.10 24.04 0.66
C ALA A 350 0.21 24.25 -0.85
N PRO A 351 0.96 23.42 -1.58
CA PRO A 351 0.92 23.50 -3.03
C PRO A 351 -0.54 23.41 -3.44
N THR A 352 -1.00 24.42 -4.17
CA THR A 352 -2.37 24.45 -4.70
C THR A 352 -2.61 23.11 -5.39
N PRO A 353 -3.66 22.35 -5.02
CA PRO A 353 -3.96 21.12 -5.73
C PRO A 353 -3.99 21.47 -7.22
N ALA A 354 -3.11 20.83 -8.00
CA ALA A 354 -3.10 21.03 -9.43
C ALA A 354 -4.53 20.76 -9.89
N THR A 355 -5.18 21.76 -10.50
CA THR A 355 -6.52 21.62 -11.04
C THR A 355 -6.53 20.38 -11.93
N PRO A 356 -7.35 19.37 -11.63
CA PRO A 356 -7.31 18.13 -12.41
C PRO A 356 -7.56 18.50 -13.88
N PRO A 357 -6.86 17.89 -14.83
CA PRO A 357 -7.30 17.96 -16.21
C PRO A 357 -8.76 17.53 -16.26
N ALA A 358 -9.58 18.28 -16.96
CA ALA A 358 -11.06 18.15 -16.99
C ALA A 358 -11.59 16.74 -17.35
N THR A 359 -10.70 15.84 -17.75
CA THR A 359 -10.98 14.46 -18.17
C THR A 359 -10.98 13.42 -17.02
N ASP A 360 -10.57 13.80 -15.79
CA ASP A 360 -10.44 12.85 -14.66
C ASP A 360 -11.56 12.96 -13.61
N THR A 361 -12.58 13.81 -13.85
CA THR A 361 -13.70 13.92 -12.93
C THR A 361 -14.63 12.71 -13.13
N PRO A 362 -15.01 11.98 -12.05
CA PRO A 362 -16.05 10.96 -12.16
C PRO A 362 -17.32 11.64 -12.72
N PRO A 363 -18.04 11.00 -13.63
CA PRO A 363 -19.32 11.54 -14.08
C PRO A 363 -20.22 11.73 -12.85
N THR A 364 -20.77 12.92 -12.71
CA THR A 364 -21.80 13.19 -11.69
C THR A 364 -22.92 12.21 -11.96
N ALA A 365 -23.31 11.41 -10.95
CA ALA A 365 -24.42 10.47 -11.07
C ALA A 365 -25.67 11.26 -11.47
N SER A 366 -26.03 11.21 -12.74
CA SER A 366 -27.32 11.69 -13.22
C SER A 366 -28.36 10.68 -12.70
N LEU A 367 -29.12 11.08 -11.71
CA LEU A 367 -30.34 10.38 -11.32
C LEU A 367 -31.27 10.38 -12.54
N VAL A 368 -31.21 9.31 -13.32
CA VAL A 368 -32.23 9.03 -14.33
C VAL A 368 -33.51 8.74 -13.55
N ALA A 369 -34.37 9.76 -13.48
CA ALA A 369 -35.74 9.59 -13.02
C ALA A 369 -36.38 8.49 -13.86
N ALA A 370 -36.75 7.39 -13.24
CA ALA A 370 -37.59 6.39 -13.86
C ALA A 370 -38.91 7.07 -14.25
N ARG A 371 -39.18 7.12 -15.53
CA ARG A 371 -40.50 7.44 -16.04
C ARG A 371 -41.38 6.19 -15.92
N PRO A 372 -42.68 6.39 -15.61
CA PRO A 372 -43.68 5.35 -15.33
C PRO A 372 -43.91 4.40 -16.53
#